data_9f6bcde16aeaf42255bf38fd1d3248b3
#
_entry.id   9f6bcde16aeaf42255bf38fd1d3248b3
#
_cell.length_a   1.000
_cell.length_b   1.000
_cell.length_c   1.000
_cell.angle_alpha   90.00
_cell.angle_beta   90.00
_cell.angle_gamma   90.00
#
_symmetry.space_group_name_H-M   'P 1'
#
loop_
_entity.id
_entity.type
_entity.pdbx_description
1 polymer ?
#
loop_
_entity_poly.entity_id
_entity_poly.type
_entity_poly.pdbx_seq_one_letter_code
_entity_poly.pdbx_strand_id
1 'polypeptide(L)'
;MKKGSPILDYFKEITIVVIGVLIAVSVGNYKERVDNEKYIEKTLLAIENDIKLSLADLDTVFNRHLELFELLREKLEGSKPIDPELTLGELIISSGGFQVAVSKSISLRFFINHKAELLEYDIISKLLDIETQSELLQLKTRRLSDFVYENIDKGGEEVIIKLVYFLNDILDSESTLLESYSKFLDKNQKKLEDEKE
;
A
#
# COMPACT_ATOMS: atom_id res chain seq x y z
N MET A 1 -29.47 -8.29 70.73
CA MET A 1 -29.06 -7.90 69.40
C MET A 1 -27.75 -7.16 69.53
N LYS A 2 -26.63 -7.73 69.06
CA LYS A 2 -25.28 -7.03 69.02
C LYS A 2 -25.34 -5.95 67.99
N LYS A 3 -25.30 -4.65 68.37
CA LYS A 3 -25.08 -3.53 67.45
C LYS A 3 -23.68 -3.72 66.84
N GLY A 4 -23.63 -3.97 65.54
CA GLY A 4 -22.36 -3.99 64.79
C GLY A 4 -21.63 -2.68 64.96
N SER A 5 -20.32 -2.74 65.04
CA SER A 5 -19.48 -1.55 65.15
C SER A 5 -19.72 -0.66 63.90
N PRO A 6 -20.05 0.65 64.05
CA PRO A 6 -20.30 1.56 62.89
C PRO A 6 -19.12 1.61 61.91
N ILE A 7 -17.92 1.31 62.37
CA ILE A 7 -16.70 1.24 61.55
C ILE A 7 -16.75 0.04 60.60
N LEU A 8 -17.28 -1.12 61.06
CA LEU A 8 -17.40 -2.33 60.23
C LEU A 8 -18.44 -2.14 59.13
N ASP A 9 -19.52 -1.44 59.38
CA ASP A 9 -20.55 -1.17 58.37
C ASP A 9 -20.04 -0.16 57.32
N TYR A 10 -19.27 0.85 57.73
CA TYR A 10 -18.62 1.77 56.83
C TYR A 10 -17.56 1.07 55.92
N PHE A 11 -16.77 0.16 56.48
CA PHE A 11 -15.85 -0.65 55.67
C PHE A 11 -16.56 -1.51 54.61
N LYS A 12 -17.70 -2.11 54.97
CA LYS A 12 -18.52 -2.89 54.02
C LYS A 12 -19.03 -2.00 52.87
N GLU A 13 -19.53 -0.80 53.19
CA GLU A 13 -20.04 0.12 52.18
C GLU A 13 -18.93 0.54 51.22
N ILE A 14 -17.74 0.92 51.71
CA ILE A 14 -16.59 1.24 50.87
C ILE A 14 -16.19 0.04 50.02
N THR A 15 -16.13 -1.16 50.57
CA THR A 15 -15.76 -2.38 49.84
C THR A 15 -16.74 -2.65 48.69
N ILE A 16 -18.02 -2.48 48.90
CA ILE A 16 -19.06 -2.67 47.88
C ILE A 16 -18.88 -1.64 46.75
N VAL A 17 -18.63 -0.38 47.08
CA VAL A 17 -18.39 0.70 46.08
C VAL A 17 -17.14 0.40 45.29
N VAL A 18 -16.03 0.02 45.95
CA VAL A 18 -14.77 -0.29 45.26
C VAL A 18 -14.92 -1.49 44.32
N ILE A 19 -15.59 -2.57 44.78
CA ILE A 19 -15.88 -3.73 43.94
C ILE A 19 -16.75 -3.32 42.74
N GLY A 20 -17.79 -2.50 42.96
CA GLY A 20 -18.66 -2.01 41.90
C GLY A 20 -17.89 -1.21 40.83
N VAL A 21 -16.98 -0.31 41.24
CA VAL A 21 -16.11 0.45 40.32
C VAL A 21 -15.16 -0.48 39.57
N LEU A 22 -14.52 -1.44 40.26
CA LEU A 22 -13.61 -2.39 39.60
C LEU A 22 -14.32 -3.25 38.55
N ILE A 23 -15.54 -3.71 38.84
CA ILE A 23 -16.35 -4.45 37.86
C ILE A 23 -16.68 -3.57 36.67
N ALA A 24 -17.15 -2.33 36.92
CA ALA A 24 -17.51 -1.40 35.84
C ALA A 24 -16.31 -1.11 34.93
N VAL A 25 -15.13 -0.83 35.51
CA VAL A 25 -13.88 -0.61 34.74
C VAL A 25 -13.48 -1.87 33.96
N SER A 26 -13.56 -3.05 34.59
CA SER A 26 -13.21 -4.32 33.94
C SER A 26 -14.11 -4.62 32.74
N VAL A 27 -15.41 -4.41 32.88
CA VAL A 27 -16.38 -4.58 31.79
C VAL A 27 -16.15 -3.54 30.67
N GLY A 28 -15.83 -2.30 31.06
CA GLY A 28 -15.48 -1.25 30.10
C GLY A 28 -14.25 -1.60 29.26
N ASN A 29 -13.16 -1.99 29.91
CA ASN A 29 -11.92 -2.39 29.26
C ASN A 29 -12.10 -3.63 28.38
N TYR A 30 -12.90 -4.62 28.84
CA TYR A 30 -13.21 -5.80 28.04
C TYR A 30 -13.96 -5.44 26.75
N LYS A 31 -15.00 -4.60 26.87
CA LYS A 31 -15.75 -4.14 25.70
C LYS A 31 -14.87 -3.39 24.73
N GLU A 32 -14.06 -2.46 25.22
CA GLU A 32 -13.13 -1.67 24.39
C GLU A 32 -12.14 -2.58 23.64
N ARG A 33 -11.59 -3.61 24.31
CA ARG A 33 -10.71 -4.58 23.67
C ARG A 33 -11.41 -5.33 22.53
N VAL A 34 -12.61 -5.85 22.77
CA VAL A 34 -13.39 -6.56 21.73
C VAL A 34 -13.74 -5.64 20.56
N ASP A 35 -14.10 -4.39 20.82
CA ASP A 35 -14.41 -3.41 19.78
C ASP A 35 -13.15 -3.05 18.97
N ASN A 36 -11.99 -2.92 19.63
CA ASN A 36 -10.72 -2.67 18.96
C ASN A 36 -10.26 -3.88 18.11
N GLU A 37 -10.38 -5.12 18.60
CA GLU A 37 -10.08 -6.34 17.84
C GLU A 37 -10.91 -6.41 16.54
N LYS A 38 -12.22 -6.19 16.63
CA LYS A 38 -13.11 -6.14 15.46
C LYS A 38 -12.77 -5.00 14.49
N TYR A 39 -12.36 -3.85 15.02
CA TYR A 39 -11.95 -2.73 14.21
C TYR A 39 -10.66 -3.03 13.43
N ILE A 40 -9.66 -3.64 14.10
CA ILE A 40 -8.41 -4.08 13.47
C ILE A 40 -8.69 -5.08 12.35
N GLU A 41 -9.46 -6.13 12.62
CA GLU A 41 -9.82 -7.16 11.64
C GLU A 41 -10.44 -6.55 10.37
N LYS A 42 -11.48 -5.73 10.53
CA LYS A 42 -12.16 -5.09 9.41
C LYS A 42 -11.23 -4.16 8.62
N THR A 43 -10.35 -3.46 9.31
CA THR A 43 -9.43 -2.51 8.69
C THR A 43 -8.34 -3.26 7.92
N LEU A 44 -7.77 -4.32 8.47
CA LEU A 44 -6.80 -5.16 7.77
C LEU A 44 -7.40 -5.78 6.51
N LEU A 45 -8.63 -6.30 6.58
CA LEU A 45 -9.35 -6.80 5.41
C LEU A 45 -9.55 -5.73 4.33
N ALA A 46 -9.86 -4.49 4.74
CA ALA A 46 -9.98 -3.37 3.79
C ALA A 46 -8.64 -3.01 3.14
N ILE A 47 -7.56 -2.97 3.93
CA ILE A 47 -6.19 -2.73 3.44
C ILE A 47 -5.75 -3.85 2.48
N GLU A 48 -5.99 -5.11 2.83
CA GLU A 48 -5.68 -6.24 1.95
C GLU A 48 -6.42 -6.16 0.62
N ASN A 49 -7.69 -5.77 0.65
CA ASN A 49 -8.47 -5.58 -0.58
C ASN A 49 -7.91 -4.43 -1.44
N ASP A 50 -7.54 -3.30 -0.82
CA ASP A 50 -6.90 -2.18 -1.52
C ASP A 50 -5.56 -2.62 -2.15
N ILE A 51 -4.76 -3.41 -1.44
CA ILE A 51 -3.49 -3.95 -1.94
C ILE A 51 -3.73 -4.95 -3.09
N LYS A 52 -4.70 -5.84 -2.99
CA LYS A 52 -5.06 -6.79 -4.08
C LYS A 52 -5.47 -6.06 -5.36
N LEU A 53 -6.28 -5.02 -5.23
CA LEU A 53 -6.68 -4.20 -6.37
C LEU A 53 -5.50 -3.43 -6.97
N SER A 54 -4.62 -2.88 -6.11
CA SER A 54 -3.41 -2.18 -6.55
C SER A 54 -2.40 -3.11 -7.21
N LEU A 55 -2.25 -4.34 -6.70
CA LEU A 55 -1.41 -5.38 -7.29
C LEU A 55 -1.87 -5.73 -8.71
N ALA A 56 -3.16 -5.97 -8.91
CA ALA A 56 -3.72 -6.33 -10.22
C ALA A 56 -3.59 -5.18 -11.25
N ASP A 57 -3.79 -3.95 -10.81
CA ASP A 57 -3.62 -2.77 -11.66
C ASP A 57 -2.15 -2.56 -12.03
N LEU A 58 -1.26 -2.62 -11.03
CA LEU A 58 0.19 -2.48 -11.22
C LEU A 58 0.77 -3.58 -12.11
N ASP A 59 0.36 -4.85 -11.94
CA ASP A 59 0.78 -5.96 -12.79
C ASP A 59 0.42 -5.72 -14.26
N THR A 60 -0.79 -5.22 -14.51
CA THR A 60 -1.25 -4.87 -15.85
C THR A 60 -0.39 -3.76 -16.48
N VAL A 61 -0.09 -2.73 -15.70
CA VAL A 61 0.73 -1.58 -16.16
C VAL A 61 2.19 -1.99 -16.36
N PHE A 62 2.75 -2.77 -15.43
CA PHE A 62 4.10 -3.32 -15.53
C PHE A 62 4.33 -4.09 -16.83
N ASN A 63 3.41 -5.01 -17.17
CA ASN A 63 3.52 -5.79 -18.40
C ASN A 63 3.50 -4.90 -19.65
N ARG A 64 2.69 -3.83 -19.68
CA ARG A 64 2.69 -2.87 -20.78
C ARG A 64 3.96 -2.05 -20.87
N HIS A 65 4.49 -1.61 -19.73
CA HIS A 65 5.78 -0.91 -19.70
C HIS A 65 6.92 -1.82 -20.16
N LEU A 66 6.88 -3.10 -19.80
CA LEU A 66 7.84 -4.10 -20.24
C LEU A 66 7.75 -4.31 -21.76
N GLU A 67 6.56 -4.48 -22.32
CA GLU A 67 6.36 -4.59 -23.78
C GLU A 67 6.89 -3.35 -24.52
N LEU A 68 6.62 -2.15 -24.02
CA LEU A 68 7.15 -0.91 -24.61
C LEU A 68 8.68 -0.86 -24.50
N PHE A 69 9.25 -1.21 -23.36
CA PHE A 69 10.69 -1.25 -23.13
C PHE A 69 11.39 -2.20 -24.11
N GLU A 70 10.88 -3.42 -24.26
CA GLU A 70 11.41 -4.43 -25.20
C GLU A 70 11.33 -3.94 -26.66
N LEU A 71 10.22 -3.34 -27.06
CA LEU A 71 10.05 -2.75 -28.40
C LEU A 71 11.06 -1.65 -28.68
N LEU A 72 11.31 -0.77 -27.71
CA LEU A 72 12.28 0.32 -27.86
C LEU A 72 13.72 -0.21 -27.90
N ARG A 73 14.01 -1.20 -27.07
CA ARG A 73 15.32 -1.85 -27.04
C ARG A 73 15.61 -2.57 -28.37
N GLU A 74 14.65 -3.31 -28.91
CA GLU A 74 14.78 -3.95 -30.23
C GLU A 74 15.07 -2.93 -31.35
N LYS A 75 14.42 -1.74 -31.29
CA LYS A 75 14.68 -0.66 -32.21
C LYS A 75 16.10 -0.08 -32.09
N LEU A 76 16.64 0.05 -30.87
CA LEU A 76 17.98 0.53 -30.59
C LEU A 76 19.08 -0.48 -30.99
N GLU A 77 18.83 -1.77 -30.74
CA GLU A 77 19.80 -2.84 -31.08
C GLU A 77 19.72 -3.28 -32.55
N GLY A 78 18.68 -2.87 -33.27
CA GLY A 78 18.43 -3.24 -34.65
C GLY A 78 19.46 -2.66 -35.63
N SER A 79 19.73 -3.38 -36.70
CA SER A 79 20.70 -2.97 -37.75
C SER A 79 20.21 -1.82 -38.64
N LYS A 80 18.95 -1.38 -38.49
CA LYS A 80 18.38 -0.27 -39.25
C LYS A 80 18.42 1.00 -38.40
N PRO A 81 18.87 2.13 -38.94
CA PRO A 81 18.80 3.39 -38.23
C PRO A 81 17.32 3.71 -37.87
N ILE A 82 17.13 4.28 -36.70
CA ILE A 82 15.81 4.75 -36.27
C ILE A 82 15.37 5.86 -37.23
N ASP A 83 14.15 5.75 -37.69
CA ASP A 83 13.57 6.77 -38.55
C ASP A 83 13.55 8.13 -37.79
N PRO A 84 14.28 9.15 -38.27
CA PRO A 84 14.33 10.44 -37.59
C PRO A 84 12.98 11.19 -37.63
N GLU A 85 12.07 10.80 -38.53
CA GLU A 85 10.72 11.37 -38.59
C GLU A 85 9.75 10.73 -37.61
N LEU A 86 10.10 9.54 -37.07
CA LEU A 86 9.27 8.85 -36.08
C LEU A 86 9.32 9.58 -34.74
N THR A 87 8.24 10.24 -34.40
CA THR A 87 8.14 11.02 -33.16
C THR A 87 7.90 10.12 -31.93
N LEU A 88 8.24 10.63 -30.74
CA LEU A 88 7.96 9.98 -29.48
C LEU A 88 6.45 9.73 -29.27
N GLY A 89 5.61 10.69 -29.67
CA GLY A 89 4.16 10.58 -29.62
C GLY A 89 3.64 9.42 -30.45
N GLU A 90 4.10 9.26 -31.68
CA GLU A 90 3.73 8.15 -32.58
C GLU A 90 4.16 6.79 -32.01
N LEU A 91 5.36 6.72 -31.44
CA LEU A 91 5.86 5.52 -30.75
C LEU A 91 4.95 5.11 -29.58
N ILE A 92 4.61 6.04 -28.72
CA ILE A 92 3.77 5.79 -27.54
C ILE A 92 2.35 5.43 -27.96
N ILE A 93 1.77 6.13 -28.94
CA ILE A 93 0.42 5.81 -29.45
C ILE A 93 0.40 4.43 -30.09
N SER A 94 1.40 4.08 -30.89
CA SER A 94 1.48 2.76 -31.55
C SER A 94 1.65 1.59 -30.57
N SER A 95 2.23 1.86 -29.39
CA SER A 95 2.35 0.87 -28.31
C SER A 95 1.13 0.79 -27.36
N GLY A 96 0.05 1.50 -27.68
CA GLY A 96 -1.18 1.49 -26.85
C GLY A 96 -1.26 2.60 -25.80
N GLY A 97 -0.37 3.57 -25.86
CA GLY A 97 -0.31 4.72 -24.95
C GLY A 97 0.49 4.43 -23.67
N PHE A 98 0.78 5.51 -22.93
CA PHE A 98 1.44 5.40 -21.63
C PHE A 98 0.40 5.32 -20.51
N GLN A 99 0.45 4.28 -19.71
CA GLN A 99 -0.48 4.06 -18.58
C GLN A 99 0.24 4.27 -17.25
N VAL A 100 -0.53 4.67 -16.25
CA VAL A 100 -0.05 4.88 -14.88
C VAL A 100 -0.86 4.02 -13.93
N ALA A 101 -0.20 3.20 -13.13
CA ALA A 101 -0.87 2.44 -12.09
C ALA A 101 -1.41 3.35 -10.98
N VAL A 102 -2.64 3.07 -10.55
CA VAL A 102 -3.27 3.80 -9.47
C VAL A 102 -3.19 2.98 -8.19
N SER A 103 -2.28 3.36 -7.28
CA SER A 103 -2.22 2.77 -5.95
C SER A 103 -3.41 3.19 -5.11
N LYS A 104 -4.16 2.22 -4.59
CA LYS A 104 -5.25 2.45 -3.65
C LYS A 104 -4.72 2.32 -2.23
N SER A 105 -4.56 3.45 -1.54
CA SER A 105 -4.05 3.51 -0.16
C SER A 105 -5.02 4.19 0.81
N ILE A 106 -6.31 4.28 0.44
CA ILE A 106 -7.31 5.02 1.21
C ILE A 106 -7.51 4.41 2.59
N SER A 107 -7.69 3.09 2.66
CA SER A 107 -7.89 2.36 3.91
C SER A 107 -6.68 2.45 4.82
N LEU A 108 -5.48 2.35 4.26
CA LEU A 108 -4.21 2.49 4.98
C LEU A 108 -4.05 3.89 5.57
N ARG A 109 -4.21 4.94 4.78
CA ARG A 109 -4.09 6.34 5.24
C ARG A 109 -5.11 6.68 6.31
N PHE A 110 -6.34 6.21 6.14
CA PHE A 110 -7.38 6.39 7.15
C PHE A 110 -6.98 5.75 8.48
N PHE A 111 -6.46 4.53 8.45
CA PHE A 111 -6.06 3.80 9.64
C PHE A 111 -4.86 4.45 10.36
N ILE A 112 -3.79 4.77 9.63
CA ILE A 112 -2.59 5.41 10.19
C ILE A 112 -2.94 6.72 10.92
N ASN A 113 -3.87 7.50 10.36
CA ASN A 113 -4.24 8.79 10.95
C ASN A 113 -5.14 8.68 12.18
N HIS A 114 -5.76 7.54 12.45
CA HIS A 114 -6.78 7.44 13.51
C HIS A 114 -6.45 6.45 14.64
N LYS A 115 -5.85 5.30 14.33
CA LYS A 115 -5.67 4.22 15.30
C LYS A 115 -4.42 3.36 15.02
N ALA A 116 -3.32 3.98 14.57
CA ALA A 116 -2.08 3.26 14.25
C ALA A 116 -1.55 2.45 15.44
N GLU A 117 -1.77 2.95 16.68
CA GLU A 117 -1.33 2.30 17.93
C GLU A 117 -1.97 0.93 18.19
N LEU A 118 -3.02 0.58 17.46
CA LEU A 118 -3.70 -0.71 17.61
C LEU A 118 -3.05 -1.84 16.82
N LEU A 119 -2.21 -1.53 15.81
CA LEU A 119 -1.51 -2.54 15.00
C LEU A 119 -0.14 -2.89 15.57
N GLU A 120 0.28 -4.12 15.30
CA GLU A 120 1.65 -4.55 15.54
C GLU A 120 2.63 -3.71 14.71
N TYR A 121 3.74 -3.30 15.32
CA TYR A 121 4.77 -2.47 14.68
C TYR A 121 5.27 -3.05 13.35
N ASP A 122 5.43 -4.37 13.27
CA ASP A 122 5.88 -5.07 12.06
C ASP A 122 4.90 -4.91 10.88
N ILE A 123 3.59 -4.90 11.15
CA ILE A 123 2.56 -4.67 10.13
C ILE A 123 2.60 -3.21 9.67
N ILE A 124 2.65 -2.28 10.62
CA ILE A 124 2.73 -0.83 10.31
C ILE A 124 3.98 -0.53 9.46
N SER A 125 5.15 -1.04 9.86
CA SER A 125 6.40 -0.81 9.13
C SER A 125 6.30 -1.25 7.67
N LYS A 126 5.75 -2.45 7.40
CA LYS A 126 5.57 -2.95 6.04
C LYS A 126 4.60 -2.14 5.22
N LEU A 127 3.51 -1.69 5.83
CA LEU A 127 2.52 -0.86 5.16
C LEU A 127 3.09 0.52 4.81
N LEU A 128 3.91 1.11 5.68
CA LEU A 128 4.62 2.36 5.42
C LEU A 128 5.69 2.20 4.34
N ASP A 129 6.39 1.06 4.30
CA ASP A 129 7.34 0.75 3.23
C ASP A 129 6.64 0.66 1.87
N ILE A 130 5.49 -0.02 1.80
CA ILE A 130 4.64 -0.10 0.61
C ILE A 130 4.19 1.31 0.18
N GLU A 131 3.72 2.14 1.11
CA GLU A 131 3.28 3.50 0.80
C GLU A 131 4.44 4.34 0.26
N THR A 132 5.61 4.27 0.89
CA THR A 132 6.82 4.98 0.46
C THR A 132 7.24 4.57 -0.95
N GLN A 133 7.24 3.27 -1.26
CA GLN A 133 7.55 2.76 -2.59
C GLN A 133 6.52 3.22 -3.64
N SER A 134 5.24 3.22 -3.28
CA SER A 134 4.17 3.71 -4.14
C SER A 134 4.31 5.21 -4.44
N GLU A 135 4.66 6.03 -3.45
CA GLU A 135 4.90 7.46 -3.65
C GLU A 135 6.13 7.72 -4.53
N LEU A 136 7.20 6.93 -4.33
CA LEU A 136 8.40 7.01 -5.18
C LEU A 136 8.09 6.64 -6.63
N LEU A 137 7.33 5.57 -6.85
CA LEU A 137 6.88 5.18 -8.19
C LEU A 137 6.04 6.28 -8.85
N GLN A 138 5.10 6.88 -8.13
CA GLN A 138 4.31 8.00 -8.63
C GLN A 138 5.17 9.20 -9.05
N LEU A 139 6.20 9.52 -8.25
CA LEU A 139 7.15 10.59 -8.59
C LEU A 139 7.92 10.29 -9.88
N LYS A 140 8.41 9.05 -10.02
CA LYS A 140 9.16 8.61 -11.24
C LYS A 140 8.25 8.64 -12.47
N THR A 141 7.02 8.13 -12.33
CA THR A 141 6.02 8.13 -13.40
C THR A 141 5.66 9.55 -13.83
N ARG A 142 5.54 10.49 -12.91
CA ARG A 142 5.32 11.90 -13.23
C ARG A 142 6.48 12.47 -14.04
N ARG A 143 7.72 12.21 -13.62
CA ARG A 143 8.92 12.67 -14.37
C ARG A 143 8.97 12.10 -15.79
N LEU A 144 8.60 10.82 -15.96
CA LEU A 144 8.49 10.24 -17.29
C LEU A 144 7.39 10.92 -18.11
N SER A 145 6.22 11.17 -17.52
CA SER A 145 5.13 11.88 -18.19
C SER A 145 5.55 13.27 -18.63
N ASP A 146 6.22 14.03 -17.76
CA ASP A 146 6.74 15.37 -18.08
C ASP A 146 7.74 15.29 -19.25
N PHE A 147 8.69 14.34 -19.21
CA PHE A 147 9.62 14.10 -20.30
C PHE A 147 8.92 13.78 -21.63
N VAL A 148 7.89 12.92 -21.61
CA VAL A 148 7.11 12.57 -22.78
C VAL A 148 6.41 13.80 -23.36
N TYR A 149 5.73 14.58 -22.53
CA TYR A 149 5.04 15.80 -22.98
C TYR A 149 5.98 16.85 -23.55
N GLU A 150 7.16 17.05 -22.96
CA GLU A 150 8.17 18.00 -23.43
C GLU A 150 8.85 17.59 -24.76
N ASN A 151 8.77 16.30 -25.09
CA ASN A 151 9.46 15.75 -26.26
C ASN A 151 8.52 15.01 -27.24
N ILE A 152 7.21 15.20 -27.11
CA ILE A 152 6.21 14.42 -27.86
C ILE A 152 6.38 14.51 -29.38
N ASP A 153 6.79 15.69 -29.89
CA ASP A 153 7.03 15.98 -31.32
C ASP A 153 8.48 15.71 -31.76
N LYS A 154 9.33 15.23 -30.85
CA LYS A 154 10.72 14.94 -31.16
C LYS A 154 10.89 13.44 -31.43
N GLY A 155 11.78 13.15 -32.35
CA GLY A 155 12.19 11.79 -32.72
C GLY A 155 13.70 11.59 -32.58
N GLY A 156 14.15 10.43 -33.03
CA GLY A 156 15.57 10.09 -33.11
C GLY A 156 16.09 9.31 -31.89
N GLU A 157 17.29 8.79 -32.07
CA GLU A 157 17.92 7.83 -31.16
C GLU A 157 18.11 8.38 -29.73
N GLU A 158 18.53 9.64 -29.60
CA GLU A 158 18.79 10.26 -28.30
C GLU A 158 17.53 10.33 -27.40
N VAL A 159 16.38 10.65 -28.00
CA VAL A 159 15.10 10.73 -27.28
C VAL A 159 14.64 9.32 -26.83
N ILE A 160 14.83 8.34 -27.70
CA ILE A 160 14.50 6.94 -27.42
C ILE A 160 15.39 6.38 -26.30
N ILE A 161 16.70 6.64 -26.35
CA ILE A 161 17.62 6.22 -25.27
C ILE A 161 17.19 6.81 -23.92
N LYS A 162 16.82 8.08 -23.86
CA LYS A 162 16.32 8.70 -22.62
C LYS A 162 15.02 8.06 -22.14
N LEU A 163 14.08 7.77 -23.04
CA LEU A 163 12.85 7.07 -22.71
C LEU A 163 13.14 5.68 -22.12
N VAL A 164 14.06 4.93 -22.71
CA VAL A 164 14.48 3.62 -22.21
C VAL A 164 15.05 3.70 -20.80
N TYR A 165 15.87 4.71 -20.49
CA TYR A 165 16.37 4.92 -19.13
C TYR A 165 15.25 5.20 -18.13
N PHE A 166 14.28 6.05 -18.48
CA PHE A 166 13.13 6.32 -17.61
C PHE A 166 12.27 5.08 -17.41
N LEU A 167 12.00 4.32 -18.47
CA LEU A 167 11.22 3.09 -18.37
C LEU A 167 11.92 2.04 -17.52
N ASN A 168 13.23 1.86 -17.68
CA ASN A 168 13.99 0.94 -16.85
C ASN A 168 13.89 1.29 -15.36
N ASP A 169 14.04 2.58 -15.00
CA ASP A 169 13.95 3.05 -13.62
C ASP A 169 12.53 2.85 -13.03
N ILE A 170 11.49 2.96 -13.87
CA ILE A 170 10.09 2.69 -13.49
C ILE A 170 9.87 1.19 -13.32
N LEU A 171 10.28 0.36 -14.27
CA LEU A 171 10.13 -1.10 -14.22
C LEU A 171 10.77 -1.71 -12.96
N ASP A 172 11.96 -1.23 -12.57
CA ASP A 172 12.61 -1.65 -11.32
C ASP A 172 11.76 -1.30 -10.10
N SER A 173 11.14 -0.11 -10.09
CA SER A 173 10.28 0.33 -8.98
C SER A 173 8.95 -0.42 -8.95
N GLU A 174 8.35 -0.67 -10.12
CA GLU A 174 7.12 -1.47 -10.26
C GLU A 174 7.35 -2.90 -9.80
N SER A 175 8.43 -3.54 -10.23
CA SER A 175 8.82 -4.90 -9.81
C SER A 175 8.99 -4.98 -8.29
N THR A 176 9.68 -4.00 -7.68
CA THR A 176 9.88 -3.94 -6.23
C THR A 176 8.56 -3.80 -5.48
N LEU A 177 7.65 -2.96 -5.97
CA LEU A 177 6.34 -2.74 -5.35
C LEU A 177 5.41 -3.96 -5.51
N LEU A 178 5.43 -4.63 -6.68
CA LEU A 178 4.72 -5.90 -6.91
C LEU A 178 5.17 -6.98 -5.91
N GLU A 179 6.48 -7.11 -5.71
CA GLU A 179 7.04 -8.05 -4.73
C GLU A 179 6.60 -7.69 -3.29
N SER A 180 6.59 -6.42 -2.94
CA SER A 180 6.17 -5.94 -1.61
C SER A 180 4.69 -6.20 -1.34
N TYR A 181 3.82 -5.97 -2.32
CA TYR A 181 2.39 -6.32 -2.25
C TYR A 181 2.19 -7.82 -2.06
N SER A 182 2.86 -8.65 -2.87
CA SER A 182 2.76 -10.10 -2.79
C SER A 182 3.21 -10.64 -1.44
N LYS A 183 4.37 -10.20 -0.94
CA LYS A 183 4.89 -10.60 0.38
C LYS A 183 3.96 -10.21 1.53
N PHE A 184 3.30 -9.04 1.44
CA PHE A 184 2.34 -8.62 2.46
C PHE A 184 1.12 -9.53 2.48
N LEU A 185 0.56 -9.83 1.30
CA LEU A 185 -0.63 -10.69 1.17
C LEU A 185 -0.36 -12.13 1.62
N ASP A 186 0.77 -12.72 1.22
CA ASP A 186 1.15 -14.09 1.58
C ASP A 186 1.32 -14.27 3.09
N LYS A 187 1.92 -13.28 3.77
CA LYS A 187 2.13 -13.35 5.23
C LYS A 187 0.82 -13.28 5.99
N ASN A 188 -0.11 -12.43 5.56
CA ASN A 188 -1.39 -12.26 6.23
C ASN A 188 -2.29 -13.47 6.04
N GLN A 189 -2.25 -14.14 4.87
CA GLN A 189 -2.99 -15.39 4.65
C GLN A 189 -2.54 -16.49 5.60
N LYS A 190 -1.23 -16.69 5.78
CA LYS A 190 -0.69 -17.68 6.73
C LYS A 190 -1.12 -17.40 8.17
N LYS A 191 -1.11 -16.13 8.60
CA LYS A 191 -1.54 -15.77 9.97
C LYS A 191 -3.02 -16.10 10.21
N LEU A 192 -3.88 -15.89 9.21
CA LEU A 192 -5.31 -16.22 9.28
C LEU A 192 -5.60 -17.73 9.26
N GLU A 193 -4.71 -18.54 8.69
CA GLU A 193 -4.80 -20.01 8.71
C GLU A 193 -4.37 -20.56 10.07
N ASP A 194 -3.27 -20.07 10.62
CA ASP A 194 -2.73 -20.48 11.93
C ASP A 194 -3.67 -20.11 13.11
N GLU A 195 -4.48 -19.04 12.98
CA GLU A 195 -5.46 -18.65 14.02
C GLU A 195 -6.77 -19.48 13.98
N LYS A 196 -6.95 -20.32 12.96
CA LYS A 196 -8.15 -21.18 12.82
C LYS A 196 -7.92 -22.64 13.26
N GLU A 197 -6.66 -23.03 13.52
CA GLU A 197 -6.29 -24.32 14.11
C GLU A 197 -6.20 -24.22 15.64
#